data_1181fe0ee5c9e5990768a089e3c2ede5
#
_entry.id   1181fe0ee5c9e5990768a089e3c2ede5
#
_cell.length_a   1.000
_cell.length_b   1.000
_cell.length_c   1.000
_cell.angle_alpha   90.00
_cell.angle_beta   90.00
_cell.angle_gamma   90.00
#
_symmetry.space_group_name_H-M   'P 1'
#
loop_
_entity.id
_entity.type
_entity.pdbx_description
1 polymer ?
#
loop_
_entity_poly.entity_id
_entity_poly.type
_entity_poly.pdbx_seq_one_letter_code
_entity_poly.pdbx_strand_id
1 'polypeptide(L)'
;MVLSQYNSQVQVLCSDNGGEYLSSEFQQYLKAHGTIHQTTCSNTPQQNVVAEQNNRHLLEVFRASLIEAHMLLSYWGEALTSAAYLISRIPSNTIDFQTPSQALAEAIVTPAVPNLPPYVFGCVSLLHLYNHQRNKLTPQVLRCVFLGYAAYQKGYQCYHPPI
;
A
#
# COMPACT_ATOMS: atom_id res chain seq x y z
N MET A 1 3.45 10.96 9.81
CA MET A 1 3.59 9.59 9.27
C MET A 1 4.91 9.38 8.55
N VAL A 2 5.26 10.14 7.51
CA VAL A 2 6.56 9.97 6.80
C VAL A 2 7.76 10.15 7.74
N LEU A 3 7.78 11.21 8.55
CA LEU A 3 8.87 11.46 9.49
C LEU A 3 9.05 10.31 10.50
N SER A 4 7.95 9.78 11.03
CA SER A 4 8.00 8.69 12.02
C SER A 4 8.33 7.32 11.43
N GLN A 5 7.98 7.08 10.16
CA GLN A 5 8.25 5.81 9.49
C GLN A 5 9.63 5.77 8.82
N TYR A 6 10.07 6.88 8.25
CA TYR A 6 11.26 6.93 7.41
C TYR A 6 12.35 7.85 7.95
N ASN A 7 12.15 8.44 9.12
CA ASN A 7 13.03 9.46 9.69
C ASN A 7 13.44 10.53 8.65
N SER A 8 12.52 10.87 7.77
CA SER A 8 12.72 11.77 6.64
C SER A 8 11.56 12.73 6.52
N GLN A 9 11.85 13.97 6.16
CA GLN A 9 10.86 15.02 5.99
C GLN A 9 10.54 15.21 4.51
N VAL A 10 9.26 15.38 4.19
CA VAL A 10 8.83 15.77 2.84
C VAL A 10 9.26 17.22 2.60
N GLN A 11 10.19 17.42 1.69
CA GLN A 11 10.71 18.77 1.35
C GLN A 11 9.80 19.47 0.34
N VAL A 12 9.32 18.74 -0.65
CA VAL A 12 8.48 19.28 -1.72
C VAL A 12 7.28 18.38 -1.92
N LEU A 13 6.10 18.99 -1.98
CA LEU A 13 4.86 18.34 -2.38
C LEU A 13 4.43 18.94 -3.72
N CYS A 14 4.31 18.08 -4.74
CA CYS A 14 3.74 18.46 -6.04
C CYS A 14 2.28 18.01 -6.10
N SER A 15 1.37 18.90 -6.48
CA SER A 15 -0.04 18.58 -6.69
C SER A 15 -0.60 19.30 -7.92
N ASP A 16 -1.80 18.94 -8.32
CA ASP A 16 -2.62 19.74 -9.23
C ASP A 16 -3.21 20.97 -8.51
N ASN A 17 -4.08 21.70 -9.19
CA ASN A 17 -4.76 22.89 -8.68
C ASN A 17 -6.12 22.54 -8.02
N GLY A 18 -6.31 21.32 -7.52
CA GLY A 18 -7.49 20.91 -6.77
C GLY A 18 -7.73 21.82 -5.56
N GLY A 19 -8.98 22.19 -5.30
CA GLY A 19 -9.34 23.11 -4.20
C GLY A 19 -8.89 22.62 -2.83
N GLU A 20 -8.82 21.31 -2.63
CA GLU A 20 -8.33 20.67 -1.42
C GLU A 20 -6.87 21.01 -1.13
N TYR A 21 -6.02 21.11 -2.16
CA TYR A 21 -4.59 21.43 -2.03
C TYR A 21 -4.34 22.94 -1.89
N LEU A 22 -5.29 23.76 -2.34
CA LEU A 22 -5.20 25.23 -2.28
C LEU A 22 -5.85 25.83 -1.03
N SER A 23 -6.46 25.01 -0.17
CA SER A 23 -7.09 25.48 1.06
C SER A 23 -6.08 26.15 1.99
N SER A 24 -6.52 27.23 2.66
CA SER A 24 -5.67 28.01 3.56
C SER A 24 -5.12 27.17 4.73
N GLU A 25 -5.93 26.23 5.24
CA GLU A 25 -5.54 25.33 6.32
C GLU A 25 -4.41 24.39 5.89
N PHE A 26 -4.54 23.81 4.69
CA PHE A 26 -3.52 22.93 4.16
C PHE A 26 -2.21 23.67 3.87
N GLN A 27 -2.27 24.89 3.32
CA GLN A 27 -1.11 25.71 3.07
C GLN A 27 -0.38 26.12 4.37
N GLN A 28 -1.12 26.44 5.43
CA GLN A 28 -0.56 26.69 6.76
C GLN A 28 0.11 25.46 7.35
N TYR A 29 -0.52 24.29 7.19
CA TYR A 29 0.06 23.01 7.62
C TYR A 29 1.41 22.73 6.93
N LEU A 30 1.49 22.89 5.61
CA LEU A 30 2.72 22.66 4.86
C LEU A 30 3.83 23.64 5.29
N LYS A 31 3.50 24.93 5.46
CA LYS A 31 4.44 25.95 5.94
C LYS A 31 4.97 25.62 7.34
N ALA A 32 4.09 25.21 8.25
CA ALA A 32 4.48 24.82 9.61
C ALA A 32 5.44 23.62 9.65
N HIS A 33 5.37 22.74 8.62
CA HIS A 33 6.24 21.58 8.49
C HIS A 33 7.44 21.80 7.54
N GLY A 34 7.64 23.03 7.07
CA GLY A 34 8.77 23.35 6.17
C GLY A 34 8.69 22.65 4.81
N THR A 35 7.49 22.27 4.37
CA THR A 35 7.27 21.63 3.07
C THR A 35 6.92 22.68 2.01
N ILE A 36 7.66 22.67 0.90
CA ILE A 36 7.39 23.55 -0.25
C ILE A 36 6.26 22.92 -1.07
N HIS A 37 5.20 23.68 -1.31
CA HIS A 37 4.11 23.25 -2.19
C HIS A 37 4.35 23.78 -3.61
N GLN A 38 4.43 22.87 -4.57
CA GLN A 38 4.51 23.17 -6.01
C GLN A 38 3.22 22.71 -6.67
N THR A 39 2.55 23.63 -7.35
CA THR A 39 1.34 23.30 -8.12
C THR A 39 1.66 23.25 -9.61
N THR A 40 0.90 22.45 -10.35
CA THR A 40 1.00 22.44 -11.82
C THR A 40 0.55 23.77 -12.40
N CYS A 41 1.07 24.14 -13.58
CA CYS A 41 0.58 25.32 -14.28
C CYS A 41 -0.88 25.12 -14.70
N SER A 42 -1.65 26.20 -14.68
CA SER A 42 -3.03 26.18 -15.16
C SER A 42 -3.09 25.66 -16.60
N ASN A 43 -4.03 24.77 -16.88
CA ASN A 43 -4.27 24.17 -18.21
C ASN A 43 -3.11 23.31 -18.77
N THR A 44 -2.27 22.72 -17.90
CA THR A 44 -1.21 21.80 -18.29
C THR A 44 -1.37 20.41 -17.63
N PRO A 45 -2.37 19.59 -18.05
CA PRO A 45 -2.61 18.26 -17.49
C PRO A 45 -1.39 17.33 -17.56
N GLN A 46 -0.51 17.58 -18.54
CA GLN A 46 0.70 16.80 -18.78
C GLN A 46 1.65 16.76 -17.59
N GLN A 47 1.63 17.78 -16.73
CA GLN A 47 2.48 17.82 -15.53
C GLN A 47 2.03 16.86 -14.43
N ASN A 48 0.78 16.41 -14.46
CA ASN A 48 0.20 15.47 -13.47
C ASN A 48 0.09 14.02 -13.97
N VAL A 49 0.45 13.77 -15.24
CA VAL A 49 0.26 12.45 -15.91
C VAL A 49 0.87 11.30 -15.12
N VAL A 50 2.05 11.49 -14.53
CA VAL A 50 2.74 10.42 -13.77
C VAL A 50 1.93 10.03 -12.52
N ALA A 51 1.43 11.00 -11.76
CA ALA A 51 0.61 10.75 -10.58
C ALA A 51 -0.72 10.08 -10.95
N GLU A 52 -1.37 10.55 -12.02
CA GLU A 52 -2.61 9.97 -12.53
C GLU A 52 -2.42 8.54 -13.04
N GLN A 53 -1.35 8.25 -13.77
CA GLN A 53 -1.04 6.91 -14.25
C GLN A 53 -0.78 5.95 -13.08
N ASN A 54 -0.01 6.37 -12.08
CA ASN A 54 0.25 5.54 -10.90
C ASN A 54 -1.03 5.27 -10.11
N ASN A 55 -1.87 6.28 -9.93
CA ASN A 55 -3.17 6.11 -9.28
C ASN A 55 -4.10 5.16 -10.08
N ARG A 56 -4.19 5.34 -11.39
CA ARG A 56 -4.95 4.45 -12.28
C ARG A 56 -4.44 3.01 -12.17
N HIS A 57 -3.14 2.79 -12.28
CA HIS A 57 -2.54 1.46 -12.16
C HIS A 57 -2.87 0.80 -10.82
N LEU A 58 -2.73 1.54 -9.72
CA LEU A 58 -3.11 1.03 -8.39
C LEU A 58 -4.58 0.63 -8.32
N LEU A 59 -5.49 1.48 -8.85
CA LEU A 59 -6.92 1.20 -8.87
C LEU A 59 -7.29 0.01 -9.77
N GLU A 60 -6.61 -0.18 -10.88
CA GLU A 60 -6.81 -1.33 -11.77
C GLU A 60 -6.39 -2.63 -11.10
N VAL A 61 -5.21 -2.67 -10.47
CA VAL A 61 -4.72 -3.86 -9.75
C VAL A 61 -5.63 -4.21 -8.57
N PHE A 62 -6.03 -3.21 -7.79
CA PHE A 62 -6.94 -3.40 -6.66
C PHE A 62 -8.31 -3.94 -7.10
N ARG A 63 -8.92 -3.36 -8.15
CA ARG A 63 -10.21 -3.82 -8.70
C ARG A 63 -10.12 -5.24 -9.24
N ALA A 64 -9.10 -5.54 -10.01
CA ALA A 64 -8.85 -6.89 -10.53
C ALA A 64 -8.72 -7.91 -9.39
N SER A 65 -8.00 -7.56 -8.33
CA SER A 65 -7.82 -8.41 -7.16
C SER A 65 -9.13 -8.70 -6.42
N LEU A 66 -10.00 -7.70 -6.24
CA LEU A 66 -11.32 -7.88 -5.61
C LEU A 66 -12.26 -8.75 -6.46
N ILE A 67 -12.29 -8.53 -7.76
CA ILE A 67 -13.14 -9.28 -8.69
C ILE A 67 -12.70 -10.75 -8.73
N GLU A 68 -11.41 -11.01 -8.92
CA GLU A 68 -10.86 -12.36 -9.00
C GLU A 68 -11.04 -13.15 -7.70
N ALA A 69 -10.88 -12.47 -6.56
CA ALA A 69 -11.06 -13.06 -5.24
C ALA A 69 -12.53 -13.33 -4.88
N HIS A 70 -13.48 -12.85 -5.65
CA HIS A 70 -14.92 -12.86 -5.33
C HIS A 70 -15.23 -12.34 -3.92
N MET A 71 -14.44 -11.38 -3.44
CA MET A 71 -14.57 -10.81 -2.11
C MET A 71 -15.54 -9.64 -2.09
N LEU A 72 -16.16 -9.42 -0.93
CA LEU A 72 -17.05 -8.28 -0.72
C LEU A 72 -16.28 -6.96 -0.84
N LEU A 73 -16.96 -5.93 -1.33
CA LEU A 73 -16.39 -4.59 -1.47
C LEU A 73 -15.94 -4.00 -0.12
N SER A 74 -16.45 -4.49 1.00
CA SER A 74 -16.00 -4.08 2.34
C SER A 74 -14.51 -4.32 2.60
N TYR A 75 -13.87 -5.24 1.88
CA TYR A 75 -12.43 -5.54 1.95
C TYR A 75 -11.58 -4.67 1.00
N TRP A 76 -12.13 -3.57 0.52
CA TRP A 76 -11.42 -2.69 -0.43
C TRP A 76 -10.10 -2.13 0.13
N GLY A 77 -10.05 -1.83 1.43
CA GLY A 77 -8.85 -1.30 2.07
C GLY A 77 -7.71 -2.31 2.08
N GLU A 78 -8.00 -3.56 2.42
CA GLU A 78 -7.05 -4.67 2.43
C GLU A 78 -6.57 -4.99 1.01
N ALA A 79 -7.47 -4.99 0.05
CA ALA A 79 -7.12 -5.20 -1.36
C ALA A 79 -6.22 -4.07 -1.89
N LEU A 80 -6.52 -2.81 -1.54
CA LEU A 80 -5.73 -1.64 -1.93
C LEU A 80 -4.31 -1.70 -1.33
N THR A 81 -4.19 -2.00 -0.04
CA THR A 81 -2.88 -2.11 0.63
C THR A 81 -2.07 -3.28 0.10
N SER A 82 -2.72 -4.41 -0.23
CA SER A 82 -2.07 -5.55 -0.87
C SER A 82 -1.59 -5.22 -2.28
N ALA A 83 -2.39 -4.50 -3.06
CA ALA A 83 -2.00 -4.02 -4.40
C ALA A 83 -0.78 -3.10 -4.33
N ALA A 84 -0.79 -2.12 -3.41
CA ALA A 84 0.35 -1.22 -3.19
C ALA A 84 1.61 -1.98 -2.77
N TYR A 85 1.47 -2.99 -1.91
CA TYR A 85 2.57 -3.86 -1.49
C TYR A 85 3.18 -4.62 -2.69
N LEU A 86 2.36 -5.17 -3.56
CA LEU A 86 2.80 -5.88 -4.76
C LEU A 86 3.49 -4.93 -5.75
N ILE A 87 2.85 -3.80 -6.07
CA ILE A 87 3.38 -2.80 -7.02
C ILE A 87 4.76 -2.30 -6.55
N SER A 88 4.92 -2.06 -5.24
CA SER A 88 6.21 -1.60 -4.69
C SER A 88 7.36 -2.62 -4.82
N ARG A 89 7.06 -3.87 -5.20
CA ARG A 89 8.03 -4.97 -5.37
C ARG A 89 8.17 -5.46 -6.80
N ILE A 90 7.48 -4.85 -7.74
CA ILE A 90 7.64 -5.15 -9.17
C ILE A 90 8.72 -4.22 -9.75
N PRO A 91 9.75 -4.76 -10.42
CA PRO A 91 10.76 -3.95 -11.08
C PRO A 91 10.14 -3.03 -12.15
N SER A 92 10.62 -1.79 -12.25
CA SER A 92 10.16 -0.83 -13.23
C SER A 92 11.30 -0.33 -14.10
N ASN A 93 11.03 -0.23 -15.41
CA ASN A 93 12.01 0.29 -16.38
C ASN A 93 12.39 1.76 -16.11
N THR A 94 11.47 2.52 -15.50
CA THR A 94 11.73 3.95 -15.18
C THR A 94 12.75 4.16 -14.06
N ILE A 95 13.08 3.11 -13.31
CA ILE A 95 14.04 3.12 -12.21
C ILE A 95 15.09 2.00 -12.40
N ASP A 96 15.59 1.85 -13.64
CA ASP A 96 16.66 0.93 -14.00
C ASP A 96 16.41 -0.52 -13.58
N PHE A 97 15.17 -0.99 -13.72
CA PHE A 97 14.70 -2.33 -13.31
C PHE A 97 14.83 -2.63 -11.81
N GLN A 98 15.05 -1.61 -11.00
CA GLN A 98 14.89 -1.75 -9.55
C GLN A 98 13.41 -1.82 -9.17
N THR A 99 13.12 -2.34 -7.97
CA THR A 99 11.80 -2.20 -7.38
C THR A 99 11.66 -0.83 -6.71
N PRO A 100 10.46 -0.22 -6.68
CA PRO A 100 10.24 1.04 -5.97
C PRO A 100 10.70 1.01 -4.50
N SER A 101 10.56 -0.14 -3.84
CA SER A 101 11.04 -0.33 -2.46
C SER A 101 12.57 -0.32 -2.34
N GLN A 102 13.30 -0.84 -3.34
CA GLN A 102 14.77 -0.76 -3.37
C GLN A 102 15.24 0.67 -3.62
N ALA A 103 14.70 1.33 -4.63
CA ALA A 103 15.01 2.72 -4.93
C ALA A 103 14.74 3.66 -3.74
N LEU A 104 13.64 3.42 -3.00
CA LEU A 104 13.35 4.15 -1.78
C LEU A 104 14.39 3.88 -0.68
N ALA A 105 14.80 2.62 -0.50
CA ALA A 105 15.78 2.23 0.51
C ALA A 105 17.17 2.79 0.24
N GLU A 106 17.52 3.04 -1.01
CA GLU A 106 18.76 3.72 -1.39
C GLU A 106 18.72 5.23 -1.16
N ALA A 107 17.53 5.84 -1.34
CA ALA A 107 17.34 7.27 -1.20
C ALA A 107 17.24 7.74 0.26
N ILE A 108 16.71 6.89 1.15
CA ILE A 108 16.46 7.23 2.56
C ILE A 108 16.79 6.05 3.47
N VAL A 109 17.14 6.36 4.74
CA VAL A 109 17.29 5.31 5.77
C VAL A 109 15.90 4.77 6.11
N THR A 110 15.51 3.68 5.46
CA THR A 110 14.23 3.03 5.73
C THR A 110 14.30 2.18 7.00
N PRO A 111 13.27 2.19 7.85
CA PRO A 111 13.14 1.17 8.88
C PRO A 111 13.07 -0.20 8.20
N ALA A 112 13.57 -1.23 8.88
CA ALA A 112 13.50 -2.60 8.36
C ALA A 112 12.03 -3.01 8.18
N VAL A 113 11.48 -2.74 7.01
CA VAL A 113 10.15 -3.25 6.65
C VAL A 113 10.27 -4.75 6.53
N PRO A 114 9.43 -5.54 7.23
CA PRO A 114 9.46 -6.98 7.11
C PRO A 114 9.34 -7.38 5.64
N ASN A 115 10.40 -7.96 5.09
CA ASN A 115 10.36 -8.49 3.72
C ASN A 115 9.63 -9.83 3.76
N LEU A 116 8.31 -9.78 3.61
CA LEU A 116 7.46 -10.96 3.51
C LEU A 116 7.32 -11.36 2.05
N PRO A 117 7.34 -12.65 1.72
CA PRO A 117 7.02 -13.13 0.38
C PRO A 117 5.69 -12.53 -0.10
N PRO A 118 5.63 -12.05 -1.36
CA PRO A 118 4.41 -11.48 -1.91
C PRO A 118 3.37 -12.58 -2.21
N TYR A 119 2.13 -12.32 -1.81
CA TYR A 119 0.97 -13.15 -2.13
C TYR A 119 -0.13 -12.30 -2.75
N VAL A 120 -0.94 -12.92 -3.60
CA VAL A 120 -2.07 -12.24 -4.24
C VAL A 120 -3.25 -12.19 -3.27
N PHE A 121 -3.90 -11.03 -3.18
CA PHE A 121 -5.13 -10.86 -2.40
C PHE A 121 -6.19 -11.88 -2.80
N GLY A 122 -6.84 -12.48 -1.81
CA GLY A 122 -7.88 -13.49 -2.03
C GLY A 122 -7.36 -14.91 -2.24
N CYS A 123 -6.03 -15.14 -2.35
CA CYS A 123 -5.53 -16.50 -2.48
C CYS A 123 -5.82 -17.35 -1.23
N VAL A 124 -5.92 -18.67 -1.44
CA VAL A 124 -6.10 -19.60 -0.35
C VAL A 124 -4.84 -19.67 0.51
N SER A 125 -4.99 -19.49 1.80
CA SER A 125 -3.94 -19.63 2.80
C SER A 125 -4.31 -20.67 3.84
N LEU A 126 -3.30 -21.32 4.39
CA LEU A 126 -3.45 -22.35 5.41
C LEU A 126 -2.94 -21.82 6.74
N LEU A 127 -3.86 -21.60 7.68
CA LEU A 127 -3.54 -21.16 9.04
C LEU A 127 -3.35 -22.35 9.96
N HIS A 128 -2.15 -22.50 10.53
CA HIS A 128 -1.87 -23.53 11.51
C HIS A 128 -2.37 -23.08 12.89
N LEU A 129 -3.23 -23.88 13.51
CA LEU A 129 -3.74 -23.60 14.85
C LEU A 129 -2.72 -24.01 15.92
N TYR A 130 -2.56 -23.18 16.94
CA TYR A 130 -1.75 -23.51 18.11
C TYR A 130 -2.39 -24.65 18.93
N ASN A 131 -1.58 -25.40 19.68
CA ASN A 131 -2.04 -26.53 20.48
C ASN A 131 -3.15 -26.19 21.48
N HIS A 132 -3.13 -24.98 22.05
CA HIS A 132 -4.16 -24.51 22.99
C HIS A 132 -5.48 -24.12 22.32
N GLN A 133 -5.51 -23.97 21.00
CA GLN A 133 -6.70 -23.59 20.22
C GLN A 133 -7.41 -24.80 19.60
N ARG A 134 -6.90 -25.99 19.82
CA ARG A 134 -7.42 -27.22 19.19
C ARG A 134 -7.66 -28.35 20.19
N ASN A 135 -8.66 -29.15 19.91
CA ASN A 135 -8.97 -30.40 20.57
C ASN A 135 -8.46 -31.57 19.71
N LYS A 136 -8.48 -32.80 20.25
CA LYS A 136 -8.04 -33.99 19.52
C LYS A 136 -8.76 -34.24 18.20
N LEU A 137 -9.98 -33.71 18.05
CA LEU A 137 -10.83 -33.87 16.84
C LEU A 137 -10.86 -32.62 15.97
N THR A 138 -10.21 -31.51 16.38
CA THR A 138 -10.19 -30.26 15.61
C THR A 138 -9.10 -30.33 14.54
N PRO A 139 -9.37 -29.83 13.31
CA PRO A 139 -8.34 -29.76 12.28
C PRO A 139 -7.12 -28.97 12.76
N GLN A 140 -5.92 -29.42 12.41
CA GLN A 140 -4.69 -28.72 12.76
C GLN A 140 -4.48 -27.45 11.94
N VAL A 141 -5.12 -27.40 10.77
CA VAL A 141 -4.98 -26.34 9.78
C VAL A 141 -6.35 -25.86 9.35
N LEU A 142 -6.55 -24.56 9.36
CA LEU A 142 -7.76 -23.93 8.80
C LEU A 142 -7.46 -23.37 7.42
N ARG A 143 -8.41 -23.57 6.52
CA ARG A 143 -8.38 -22.96 5.19
C ARG A 143 -8.93 -21.54 5.32
N CYS A 144 -8.10 -20.54 5.00
CA CYS A 144 -8.41 -19.12 5.10
C CYS A 144 -8.21 -18.43 3.75
N VAL A 145 -8.67 -17.21 3.66
CA VAL A 145 -8.44 -16.32 2.52
C VAL A 145 -7.41 -15.28 2.92
N PHE A 146 -6.38 -15.09 2.11
CA PHE A 146 -5.37 -14.07 2.33
C PHE A 146 -5.96 -12.68 2.10
N LEU A 147 -5.85 -11.79 3.08
CA LEU A 147 -6.31 -10.41 2.98
C LEU A 147 -5.18 -9.41 2.81
N GLY A 148 -3.98 -9.72 3.29
CA GLY A 148 -2.88 -8.77 3.18
C GLY A 148 -1.80 -8.95 4.23
N TYR A 149 -1.09 -7.87 4.43
CA TYR A 149 0.10 -7.79 5.30
C TYR A 149 -0.26 -7.05 6.57
N ALA A 150 0.11 -7.62 7.72
CA ALA A 150 -0.16 -6.99 8.99
C ALA A 150 0.63 -5.69 9.14
N ALA A 151 -0.04 -4.61 9.55
CA ALA A 151 0.58 -3.28 9.65
C ALA A 151 1.61 -3.17 10.78
N TYR A 152 1.42 -3.94 11.88
CA TYR A 152 2.21 -3.82 13.11
C TYR A 152 2.98 -5.08 13.49
N GLN A 153 2.90 -6.13 12.67
CA GLN A 153 3.52 -7.42 12.95
C GLN A 153 4.17 -7.97 11.69
N LYS A 154 5.23 -8.74 11.84
CA LYS A 154 5.80 -9.51 10.74
C LYS A 154 4.91 -10.72 10.47
N GLY A 155 3.90 -10.55 9.61
CA GLY A 155 2.95 -11.62 9.31
C GLY A 155 1.90 -11.22 8.29
N TYR A 156 1.02 -12.16 8.01
CA TYR A 156 -0.06 -12.03 7.06
C TYR A 156 -1.39 -11.88 7.79
N GLN A 157 -2.32 -11.18 7.17
CA GLN A 157 -3.70 -11.08 7.62
C GLN A 157 -4.56 -12.01 6.77
N CYS A 158 -5.33 -12.87 7.44
CA CYS A 158 -6.16 -13.87 6.80
C CYS A 158 -7.57 -13.83 7.37
N TYR A 159 -8.56 -14.10 6.53
CA TYR A 159 -9.96 -14.25 6.89
C TYR A 159 -10.35 -15.72 6.84
N HIS A 160 -10.94 -16.21 7.93
CA HIS A 160 -11.58 -17.54 7.98
C HIS A 160 -13.08 -17.34 7.81
N PRO A 161 -13.67 -17.76 6.67
CA PRO A 161 -15.11 -17.68 6.50
C PRO A 161 -15.81 -18.59 7.52
N PRO A 162 -16.88 -18.15 8.17
CA PRO A 162 -17.69 -19.02 9.02
C PRO A 162 -18.27 -20.16 8.17
N ILE A 163 -18.15 -21.36 8.67
CA ILE A 163 -18.69 -22.59 8.07
C ILE A 163 -20.19 -22.66 8.35
#